data_4b7dd2036d801a81b0afb7bf76562296
#
_entry.id   4b7dd2036d801a81b0afb7bf76562296
#
_cell.length_a   1.000
_cell.length_b   1.000
_cell.length_c   1.000
_cell.angle_alpha   90.00
_cell.angle_beta   90.00
_cell.angle_gamma   90.00
#
_symmetry.space_group_name_H-M   'P 1'
#
loop_
_entity.id
_entity.type
_entity.pdbx_description
1 polymer ?
#
loop_
_entity_poly.entity_id
_entity_poly.type
_entity_poly.pdbx_seq_one_letter_code
_entity_poly.pdbx_strand_id
1 'polypeptide(L)'
;MGIGRHHPLRRLFTELVERHFYQDVSVRDSRVAAYVADLLTEFTHTEKLYCLRDAQGRRLDDVGEMLLESDPLGPQGSFDRERAVRKHIGDYTLFMTGVFPESVAARRRRRAFARLDQLLDFVRAGKESYAIVSSFDQFEYEKEAPVFRRLSESFELCVFGLNLVRQDLQRYQQGYYNRLAARLDAENLT
;
A
#
# COMPACT_ATOMS: atom_id res chain seq x y z
N MET A 1 15.74 9.47 3.67
CA MET A 1 16.58 8.37 4.21
C MET A 1 15.72 7.12 4.27
N GLY A 2 16.08 6.04 3.56
CA GLY A 2 15.30 4.78 3.56
C GLY A 2 15.57 3.99 4.83
N ILE A 3 14.57 3.25 5.31
CA ILE A 3 14.70 2.33 6.45
C ILE A 3 15.64 1.20 6.05
N GLY A 4 16.72 0.99 6.81
CA GLY A 4 17.71 -0.04 6.53
C GLY A 4 17.14 -1.46 6.59
N ARG A 5 17.76 -2.43 5.87
CA ARG A 5 17.31 -3.82 5.79
C ARG A 5 17.13 -4.52 7.16
N HIS A 6 17.86 -4.09 8.18
CA HIS A 6 17.82 -4.67 9.54
C HIS A 6 16.94 -3.90 10.51
N HIS A 7 16.13 -2.95 10.04
CA HIS A 7 15.26 -2.18 10.91
C HIS A 7 14.18 -3.08 11.54
N PRO A 8 13.91 -2.99 12.86
CA PRO A 8 12.94 -3.86 13.55
C PRO A 8 11.54 -3.82 12.93
N LEU A 9 11.09 -2.65 12.48
CA LEU A 9 9.79 -2.46 11.85
C LEU A 9 9.69 -3.23 10.51
N ARG A 10 10.76 -3.21 9.70
CA ARG A 10 10.80 -3.98 8.45
C ARG A 10 10.72 -5.48 8.71
N ARG A 11 11.44 -5.97 9.72
CA ARG A 11 11.36 -7.38 10.11
C ARG A 11 9.95 -7.77 10.54
N LEU A 12 9.31 -6.94 11.38
CA LEU A 12 7.92 -7.16 11.80
C LEU A 12 6.98 -7.24 10.60
N PHE A 13 7.06 -6.30 9.67
CA PHE A 13 6.20 -6.33 8.46
C PHE A 13 6.49 -7.54 7.59
N THR A 14 7.75 -7.93 7.41
CA THR A 14 8.11 -9.13 6.67
C THR A 14 7.48 -10.38 7.29
N GLU A 15 7.61 -10.57 8.61
CA GLU A 15 7.05 -11.71 9.33
C GLU A 15 5.52 -11.77 9.23
N LEU A 16 4.84 -10.62 9.37
CA LEU A 16 3.38 -10.56 9.28
C LEU A 16 2.87 -10.81 7.85
N VAL A 17 3.51 -10.18 6.86
CA VAL A 17 3.12 -10.36 5.44
C VAL A 17 3.35 -11.79 5.00
N GLU A 18 4.53 -12.37 5.26
CA GLU A 18 4.82 -13.75 4.88
C GLU A 18 3.83 -14.73 5.54
N ARG A 19 3.53 -14.57 6.84
CA ARG A 19 2.58 -15.41 7.54
C ARG A 19 1.22 -15.39 6.86
N HIS A 20 0.62 -14.21 6.71
CA HIS A 20 -0.73 -14.10 6.18
C HIS A 20 -0.80 -14.43 4.69
N PHE A 21 0.20 -14.01 3.90
CA PHE A 21 0.19 -14.27 2.46
C PHE A 21 0.32 -15.75 2.13
N TYR A 22 1.15 -16.49 2.88
CA TYR A 22 1.37 -17.91 2.62
C TYR A 22 0.34 -18.82 3.26
N GLN A 23 -0.15 -18.47 4.45
CA GLN A 23 -1.02 -19.34 5.23
C GLN A 23 -2.51 -19.05 5.01
N ASP A 24 -2.89 -17.76 4.97
CA ASP A 24 -4.30 -17.36 5.00
C ASP A 24 -4.86 -17.03 3.60
N VAL A 25 -4.05 -16.42 2.73
CA VAL A 25 -4.55 -15.96 1.42
C VAL A 25 -3.93 -16.69 0.22
N SER A 26 -3.05 -17.65 0.46
CA SER A 26 -2.43 -18.51 -0.57
C SER A 26 -1.63 -17.76 -1.67
N VAL A 27 -1.15 -16.55 -1.38
CA VAL A 27 -0.24 -15.81 -2.26
C VAL A 27 1.19 -16.25 -1.94
N ARG A 28 1.61 -17.39 -2.50
CA ARG A 28 2.91 -18.02 -2.21
C ARG A 28 4.00 -17.54 -3.17
N ASP A 29 4.22 -16.24 -3.23
CA ASP A 29 5.31 -15.63 -4.01
C ASP A 29 6.17 -14.77 -3.08
N SER A 30 7.41 -15.18 -2.85
CA SER A 30 8.35 -14.51 -1.94
C SER A 30 8.71 -13.09 -2.40
N ARG A 31 8.71 -12.84 -3.72
CA ARG A 31 9.00 -11.52 -4.27
C ARG A 31 7.82 -10.56 -4.01
N VAL A 32 6.59 -11.05 -4.16
CA VAL A 32 5.38 -10.28 -3.82
C VAL A 32 5.35 -9.99 -2.32
N ALA A 33 5.60 -10.98 -1.47
CA ALA A 33 5.63 -10.78 -0.02
C ALA A 33 6.71 -9.76 0.39
N ALA A 34 7.92 -9.89 -0.15
CA ALA A 34 9.00 -8.94 0.11
C ALA A 34 8.65 -7.52 -0.37
N TYR A 35 8.08 -7.38 -1.57
CA TYR A 35 7.64 -6.10 -2.11
C TYR A 35 6.60 -5.43 -1.21
N VAL A 36 5.58 -6.17 -0.78
CA VAL A 36 4.52 -5.64 0.09
C VAL A 36 5.04 -5.27 1.48
N ALA A 37 5.97 -6.03 2.04
CA ALA A 37 6.64 -5.69 3.31
C ALA A 37 7.47 -4.40 3.19
N ASP A 38 8.17 -4.22 2.06
CA ASP A 38 8.91 -3.00 1.76
C ASP A 38 7.97 -1.80 1.59
N LEU A 39 6.86 -1.97 0.87
CA LEU A 39 5.81 -0.97 0.71
C LEU A 39 5.26 -0.50 2.06
N LEU A 40 4.91 -1.42 2.96
CA LEU A 40 4.46 -1.08 4.31
C LEU A 40 5.50 -0.27 5.07
N THR A 41 6.76 -0.66 4.93
CA THR A 41 7.88 0.02 5.60
C THR A 41 8.09 1.44 5.05
N GLU A 42 8.04 1.61 3.73
CA GLU A 42 8.21 2.92 3.10
C GLU A 42 7.05 3.87 3.43
N PHE A 43 5.82 3.38 3.44
CA PHE A 43 4.63 4.19 3.67
C PHE A 43 4.37 4.53 5.14
N THR A 44 5.21 4.08 6.06
CA THR A 44 5.30 4.68 7.41
C THR A 44 5.76 6.15 7.34
N HIS A 45 6.46 6.53 6.26
CA HIS A 45 6.81 7.91 5.97
C HIS A 45 5.74 8.56 5.09
N THR A 46 5.00 9.51 5.65
CA THR A 46 3.92 10.22 4.93
C THR A 46 4.39 10.89 3.65
N GLU A 47 5.65 11.31 3.58
CA GLU A 47 6.27 11.87 2.38
C GLU A 47 6.33 10.88 1.21
N LYS A 48 6.50 9.59 1.50
CA LYS A 48 6.48 8.53 0.50
C LYS A 48 5.06 8.20 0.04
N LEU A 49 4.12 8.15 0.99
CA LEU A 49 2.70 7.92 0.70
C LEU A 49 2.11 9.02 -0.19
N TYR A 50 2.56 10.26 -0.04
CA TYR A 50 2.07 11.43 -0.77
C TYR A 50 3.18 12.09 -1.60
N CYS A 51 3.92 11.29 -2.36
CA CYS A 51 5.07 11.79 -3.12
C CYS A 51 4.70 12.42 -4.46
N LEU A 52 3.52 12.12 -5.02
CA LEU A 52 3.12 12.67 -6.32
C LEU A 52 2.73 14.14 -6.22
N ARG A 53 3.13 14.88 -7.26
CA ARG A 53 2.81 16.30 -7.42
C ARG A 53 2.43 16.58 -8.86
N ASP A 54 1.50 17.52 -9.04
CA ASP A 54 1.15 18.05 -10.35
C ASP A 54 2.23 19.01 -10.90
N ALA A 55 1.99 19.53 -12.09
CA ALA A 55 2.88 20.49 -12.77
C ALA A 55 3.11 21.78 -11.98
N GLN A 56 2.20 22.14 -11.07
CA GLN A 56 2.27 23.32 -10.20
C GLN A 56 2.92 23.00 -8.83
N GLY A 57 3.37 21.76 -8.60
CA GLY A 57 3.97 21.32 -7.35
C GLY A 57 2.94 21.00 -6.24
N ARG A 58 1.64 21.05 -6.52
CA ARG A 58 0.58 20.70 -5.59
C ARG A 58 0.60 19.18 -5.35
N ARG A 59 0.48 18.78 -4.10
CA ARG A 59 0.40 17.36 -3.71
C ARG A 59 -0.90 16.74 -4.24
N LEU A 60 -0.76 15.56 -4.84
CA LEU A 60 -1.88 14.75 -5.29
C LEU A 60 -2.22 13.68 -4.24
N ASP A 61 -3.46 13.62 -3.82
CA ASP A 61 -4.00 12.61 -2.90
C ASP A 61 -5.31 11.98 -3.39
N ASP A 62 -5.79 12.40 -4.56
CA ASP A 62 -6.93 11.81 -5.26
C ASP A 62 -6.45 10.92 -6.41
N VAL A 63 -6.97 9.68 -6.46
CA VAL A 63 -6.57 8.68 -7.47
C VAL A 63 -6.94 9.13 -8.88
N GLY A 64 -8.05 9.85 -9.05
CA GLY A 64 -8.44 10.39 -10.35
C GLY A 64 -7.46 11.45 -10.86
N GLU A 65 -6.99 12.35 -9.96
CA GLU A 65 -5.95 13.33 -10.31
C GLU A 65 -4.61 12.63 -10.64
N MET A 66 -4.23 11.59 -9.87
CA MET A 66 -3.02 10.80 -10.15
C MET A 66 -3.11 10.10 -11.51
N LEU A 67 -4.28 9.59 -11.88
CA LEU A 67 -4.49 8.95 -13.20
C LEU A 67 -4.31 9.93 -14.35
N LEU A 68 -4.72 11.18 -14.21
CA LEU A 68 -4.49 12.23 -15.21
C LEU A 68 -2.99 12.52 -15.40
N GLU A 69 -2.21 12.51 -14.32
CA GLU A 69 -0.76 12.69 -14.38
C GLU A 69 0.01 11.48 -14.95
N SER A 70 -0.65 10.33 -15.10
CA SER A 70 -0.05 9.14 -15.71
C SER A 70 -0.12 9.11 -17.24
N ASP A 71 -0.71 10.13 -17.88
CA ASP A 71 -0.81 10.18 -19.35
C ASP A 71 0.57 10.40 -19.98
N PRO A 72 1.12 9.44 -20.77
CA PRO A 72 2.43 9.58 -21.40
C PRO A 72 2.44 10.66 -22.51
N LEU A 73 1.28 11.04 -23.01
CA LEU A 73 1.11 12.07 -24.04
C LEU A 73 0.76 13.44 -23.45
N GLY A 74 0.64 13.54 -22.13
CA GLY A 74 0.37 14.78 -21.42
C GLY A 74 1.56 15.77 -21.48
N PRO A 75 1.37 17.04 -21.02
CA PRO A 75 2.38 18.10 -21.13
C PRO A 75 3.74 17.80 -20.50
N GLN A 76 3.78 16.91 -19.51
CA GLN A 76 5.00 16.40 -18.85
C GLN A 76 5.13 14.89 -19.00
N GLY A 77 4.40 14.31 -19.94
CA GLY A 77 4.31 12.87 -20.14
C GLY A 77 5.61 12.27 -20.68
N SER A 78 5.91 11.07 -20.20
CA SER A 78 6.88 10.14 -20.76
C SER A 78 6.51 8.74 -20.30
N PHE A 79 7.02 7.71 -20.96
CA PHE A 79 6.80 6.33 -20.55
C PHE A 79 7.36 6.04 -19.15
N ASP A 80 8.52 6.60 -18.80
CA ASP A 80 9.09 6.45 -17.45
C ASP A 80 8.21 7.12 -16.39
N ARG A 81 7.66 8.30 -16.69
CA ARG A 81 6.73 8.98 -15.80
C ARG A 81 5.43 8.20 -15.67
N GLU A 82 4.85 7.73 -16.76
CA GLU A 82 3.67 6.85 -16.72
C GLU A 82 3.92 5.68 -15.79
N ARG A 83 5.01 4.93 -16.01
CA ARG A 83 5.36 3.79 -15.18
C ARG A 83 5.50 4.19 -13.70
N ALA A 84 6.21 5.26 -13.40
CA ALA A 84 6.42 5.73 -12.02
C ALA A 84 5.11 6.12 -11.34
N VAL A 85 4.24 6.87 -12.03
CA VAL A 85 2.94 7.29 -11.51
C VAL A 85 2.01 6.09 -11.34
N ARG A 86 1.92 5.19 -12.33
CA ARG A 86 1.13 3.96 -12.26
C ARG A 86 1.59 3.05 -11.13
N LYS A 87 2.91 2.90 -10.94
CA LYS A 87 3.46 2.17 -9.81
C LYS A 87 2.97 2.75 -8.48
N HIS A 88 3.06 4.07 -8.35
CA HIS A 88 2.61 4.74 -7.12
C HIS A 88 1.10 4.60 -6.90
N ILE A 89 0.26 4.68 -7.95
CA ILE A 89 -1.19 4.45 -7.84
C ILE A 89 -1.46 3.03 -7.33
N GLY A 90 -0.78 2.03 -7.89
CA GLY A 90 -0.88 0.65 -7.42
C GLY A 90 -0.51 0.50 -5.94
N ASP A 91 0.64 1.05 -5.56
CA ASP A 91 1.16 1.05 -4.18
C ASP A 91 0.19 1.76 -3.21
N TYR A 92 -0.24 2.96 -3.58
CA TYR A 92 -1.14 3.80 -2.77
C TYR A 92 -2.50 3.13 -2.56
N THR A 93 -3.11 2.63 -3.62
CA THR A 93 -4.43 2.00 -3.54
C THR A 93 -4.38 0.68 -2.79
N LEU A 94 -3.34 -0.14 -2.98
CA LEU A 94 -3.12 -1.37 -2.22
C LEU A 94 -2.97 -1.08 -0.73
N PHE A 95 -2.14 -0.11 -0.38
CA PHE A 95 -1.92 0.29 1.01
C PHE A 95 -3.20 0.85 1.65
N MET A 96 -3.89 1.78 0.98
CA MET A 96 -5.09 2.41 1.51
C MET A 96 -6.23 1.41 1.69
N THR A 97 -6.47 0.53 0.73
CA THR A 97 -7.54 -0.47 0.82
C THR A 97 -7.21 -1.61 1.79
N GLY A 98 -5.92 -1.95 1.92
CA GLY A 98 -5.46 -3.01 2.81
C GLY A 98 -5.31 -2.58 4.26
N VAL A 99 -4.79 -1.37 4.51
CA VAL A 99 -4.44 -0.90 5.87
C VAL A 99 -5.44 0.11 6.42
N PHE A 100 -6.04 0.97 5.57
CA PHE A 100 -6.94 2.04 5.98
C PHE A 100 -8.27 2.05 5.20
N PRO A 101 -9.00 0.93 5.08
CA PRO A 101 -10.23 0.86 4.30
C PRO A 101 -11.30 1.85 4.79
N GLU A 102 -11.32 2.17 6.09
CA GLU A 102 -12.23 3.16 6.66
C GLU A 102 -11.95 4.58 6.14
N SER A 103 -10.67 4.91 5.92
CA SER A 103 -10.26 6.21 5.37
C SER A 103 -10.68 6.36 3.92
N VAL A 104 -10.60 5.29 3.13
CA VAL A 104 -11.13 5.25 1.77
C VAL A 104 -12.63 5.51 1.77
N ALA A 105 -13.37 4.81 2.64
CA ALA A 105 -14.81 4.98 2.78
C ALA A 105 -15.24 6.37 3.31
N ALA A 106 -14.43 7.00 4.18
CA ALA A 106 -14.73 8.29 4.79
C ALA A 106 -14.51 9.49 3.86
N ARG A 107 -13.54 9.42 2.95
CA ARG A 107 -13.25 10.51 1.99
C ARG A 107 -14.46 10.90 1.15
N ARG A 108 -15.41 9.99 0.94
CA ARG A 108 -16.64 10.21 0.18
C ARG A 108 -17.79 10.81 0.96
N ARG A 109 -17.74 10.90 2.29
CA ARG A 109 -18.79 11.62 3.06
C ARG A 109 -18.95 13.08 2.64
N ARG A 110 -17.95 13.63 1.93
CA ARG A 110 -18.00 14.99 1.35
C ARG A 110 -18.63 15.05 -0.05
N ARG A 111 -18.87 13.90 -0.72
CA ARG A 111 -19.52 13.80 -2.04
C ARG A 111 -20.60 12.71 -1.96
N ALA A 112 -21.85 13.08 -2.15
CA ALA A 112 -23.07 12.42 -1.70
C ALA A 112 -23.48 11.06 -2.29
N PHE A 113 -22.63 10.22 -2.90
CA PHE A 113 -23.03 8.91 -3.42
C PHE A 113 -22.03 7.76 -3.15
N ALA A 114 -22.57 6.61 -2.71
CA ALA A 114 -22.11 5.22 -2.66
C ALA A 114 -20.69 4.87 -2.12
N ARG A 115 -20.60 4.28 -0.90
CA ARG A 115 -19.36 3.82 -0.23
C ARG A 115 -18.68 2.62 -0.89
N LEU A 116 -19.45 1.69 -1.45
CA LEU A 116 -18.95 0.47 -2.09
C LEU A 116 -18.23 0.78 -3.41
N ASP A 117 -18.76 1.72 -4.19
CA ASP A 117 -18.20 2.06 -5.49
C ASP A 117 -16.76 2.59 -5.38
N GLN A 118 -16.42 3.36 -4.34
CA GLN A 118 -15.10 3.93 -4.20
C GLN A 118 -14.03 2.89 -3.83
N LEU A 119 -14.37 1.93 -2.98
CA LEU A 119 -13.45 0.83 -2.66
C LEU A 119 -13.19 -0.02 -3.92
N LEU A 120 -14.23 -0.28 -4.69
CA LEU A 120 -14.13 -0.97 -5.97
C LEU A 120 -13.31 -0.16 -6.98
N ASP A 121 -13.50 1.17 -7.03
CA ASP A 121 -12.71 2.06 -7.89
C ASP A 121 -11.23 2.07 -7.50
N PHE A 122 -10.91 2.07 -6.21
CA PHE A 122 -9.52 1.97 -5.72
C PHE A 122 -8.88 0.63 -6.09
N VAL A 123 -9.58 -0.47 -5.85
CA VAL A 123 -9.11 -1.82 -6.22
C VAL A 123 -8.88 -1.90 -7.73
N ARG A 124 -9.82 -1.41 -8.52
CA ARG A 124 -9.73 -1.41 -9.98
C ARG A 124 -8.54 -0.57 -10.46
N ALA A 125 -8.43 0.67 -9.98
CA ALA A 125 -7.33 1.56 -10.36
C ALA A 125 -5.96 0.98 -10.01
N GLY A 126 -5.83 0.35 -8.84
CA GLY A 126 -4.61 -0.31 -8.40
C GLY A 126 -4.23 -1.50 -9.26
N LYS A 127 -5.20 -2.36 -9.51
CA LYS A 127 -5.05 -3.56 -10.35
C LYS A 127 -4.64 -3.22 -11.78
N GLU A 128 -5.34 -2.27 -12.40
CA GLU A 128 -5.04 -1.78 -13.75
C GLU A 128 -3.66 -1.10 -13.78
N SER A 129 -3.31 -0.34 -12.76
CA SER A 129 -2.02 0.34 -12.69
C SER A 129 -0.86 -0.65 -12.59
N TYR A 130 -0.94 -1.69 -11.76
CA TYR A 130 0.07 -2.73 -11.72
C TYR A 130 0.12 -3.56 -13.02
N ALA A 131 -1.01 -3.78 -13.70
CA ALA A 131 -1.02 -4.42 -15.01
C ALA A 131 -0.21 -3.61 -16.04
N ILE A 132 -0.42 -2.27 -16.07
CA ILE A 132 0.34 -1.37 -16.93
C ILE A 132 1.83 -1.38 -16.57
N VAL A 133 2.18 -1.28 -15.27
CA VAL A 133 3.59 -1.36 -14.82
C VAL A 133 4.24 -2.67 -15.26
N SER A 134 3.50 -3.78 -15.22
CA SER A 134 4.02 -5.10 -15.64
C SER A 134 4.26 -5.23 -17.14
N SER A 135 3.71 -4.34 -17.97
CA SER A 135 3.97 -4.32 -19.41
C SER A 135 5.31 -3.65 -19.77
N PHE A 136 5.90 -2.92 -18.83
CA PHE A 136 7.27 -2.45 -18.93
C PHE A 136 8.22 -3.60 -18.54
N ASP A 137 8.49 -4.52 -19.43
CA ASP A 137 9.20 -5.77 -19.17
C ASP A 137 10.58 -5.87 -19.85
N GLN A 138 11.13 -4.71 -20.27
CA GLN A 138 12.43 -4.63 -20.95
C GLN A 138 13.45 -3.87 -20.10
N PHE A 139 14.73 -4.09 -20.43
CA PHE A 139 15.88 -3.42 -19.81
C PHE A 139 15.88 -3.56 -18.27
N GLU A 140 16.04 -2.47 -17.56
CA GLU A 140 16.08 -2.43 -16.09
C GLU A 140 14.79 -2.92 -15.42
N TYR A 141 13.66 -2.92 -16.12
CA TYR A 141 12.34 -3.30 -15.59
C TYR A 141 12.02 -4.78 -15.71
N GLU A 142 12.78 -5.53 -16.51
CA GLU A 142 12.56 -6.96 -16.78
C GLU A 142 12.40 -7.81 -15.50
N LYS A 143 13.23 -7.52 -14.48
CA LYS A 143 13.22 -8.27 -13.22
C LYS A 143 12.02 -7.96 -12.32
N GLU A 144 11.48 -6.76 -12.43
CA GLU A 144 10.36 -6.29 -11.60
C GLU A 144 8.99 -6.58 -12.23
N ALA A 145 8.90 -6.59 -13.56
CA ALA A 145 7.64 -6.78 -14.28
C ALA A 145 6.83 -8.02 -13.82
N PRO A 146 7.44 -9.20 -13.56
CA PRO A 146 6.70 -10.36 -13.06
C PRO A 146 6.07 -10.14 -11.68
N VAL A 147 6.68 -9.33 -10.81
CA VAL A 147 6.13 -9.00 -9.49
C VAL A 147 4.86 -8.16 -9.64
N PHE A 148 4.90 -7.14 -10.50
CA PHE A 148 3.73 -6.28 -10.76
C PHE A 148 2.60 -7.04 -11.45
N ARG A 149 2.92 -7.97 -12.36
CA ARG A 149 1.92 -8.87 -12.95
C ARG A 149 1.22 -9.68 -11.87
N ARG A 150 1.97 -10.28 -10.97
CA ARG A 150 1.44 -11.08 -9.88
C ARG A 150 0.63 -10.23 -8.89
N LEU A 151 1.09 -9.01 -8.57
CA LEU A 151 0.33 -8.06 -7.75
C LEU A 151 -0.99 -7.66 -8.40
N SER A 152 -1.02 -7.42 -9.72
CA SER A 152 -2.25 -7.16 -10.46
C SER A 152 -3.22 -8.34 -10.41
N GLU A 153 -2.74 -9.55 -10.70
CA GLU A 153 -3.56 -10.77 -10.72
C GLU A 153 -4.13 -11.13 -9.35
N SER A 154 -3.38 -10.86 -8.27
CA SER A 154 -3.73 -11.24 -6.90
C SER A 154 -4.09 -10.03 -6.02
N PHE A 155 -4.47 -8.90 -6.61
CA PHE A 155 -4.63 -7.63 -5.92
C PHE A 155 -5.60 -7.72 -4.73
N GLU A 156 -6.78 -8.31 -4.95
CA GLU A 156 -7.81 -8.48 -3.94
C GLU A 156 -7.34 -9.40 -2.78
N LEU A 157 -6.57 -10.44 -3.10
CA LEU A 157 -5.96 -11.31 -2.10
C LEU A 157 -4.90 -10.57 -1.29
N CYS A 158 -4.10 -9.73 -1.93
CA CYS A 158 -3.12 -8.88 -1.24
C CYS A 158 -3.82 -7.86 -0.33
N VAL A 159 -4.92 -7.24 -0.76
CA VAL A 159 -5.75 -6.36 0.08
C VAL A 159 -6.25 -7.12 1.30
N PHE A 160 -6.80 -8.33 1.12
CA PHE A 160 -7.28 -9.15 2.22
C PHE A 160 -6.15 -9.54 3.19
N GLY A 161 -5.00 -9.97 2.67
CA GLY A 161 -3.81 -10.27 3.49
C GLY A 161 -3.34 -9.07 4.29
N LEU A 162 -3.33 -7.87 3.71
CA LEU A 162 -2.98 -6.63 4.42
C LEU A 162 -4.01 -6.26 5.51
N ASN A 163 -5.29 -6.56 5.32
CA ASN A 163 -6.29 -6.40 6.38
C ASN A 163 -5.99 -7.32 7.59
N LEU A 164 -5.51 -8.54 7.36
CA LEU A 164 -5.08 -9.44 8.45
C LEU A 164 -3.82 -8.92 9.15
N VAL A 165 -2.83 -8.43 8.40
CA VAL A 165 -1.65 -7.76 8.95
C VAL A 165 -2.06 -6.58 9.84
N ARG A 166 -2.98 -5.73 9.39
CA ARG A 166 -3.52 -4.62 10.18
C ARG A 166 -4.15 -5.10 11.49
N GLN A 167 -4.95 -6.15 11.46
CA GLN A 167 -5.59 -6.69 12.66
C GLN A 167 -4.55 -7.15 13.69
N ASP A 168 -3.49 -7.81 13.26
CA ASP A 168 -2.40 -8.21 14.15
C ASP A 168 -1.67 -7.00 14.75
N LEU A 169 -1.37 -5.98 13.94
CA LEU A 169 -0.76 -4.74 14.43
C LEU A 169 -1.62 -4.05 15.49
N GLN A 170 -2.93 -4.00 15.31
CA GLN A 170 -3.87 -3.45 16.29
C GLN A 170 -3.87 -4.27 17.59
N ARG A 171 -3.85 -5.60 17.51
CA ARG A 171 -3.75 -6.49 18.68
C ARG A 171 -2.45 -6.27 19.46
N TYR A 172 -1.31 -6.12 18.78
CA TYR A 172 -0.03 -5.83 19.43
C TYR A 172 -0.05 -4.49 20.15
N GLN A 173 -0.61 -3.47 19.52
CA GLN A 173 -0.75 -2.14 20.14
C GLN A 173 -1.62 -2.21 21.40
N GLN A 174 -2.78 -2.85 21.33
CA GLN A 174 -3.68 -3.01 22.47
C GLN A 174 -3.06 -3.83 23.60
N GLY A 175 -2.37 -4.91 23.27
CA GLY A 175 -1.64 -5.72 24.23
C GLY A 175 -0.51 -4.96 24.93
N TYR A 176 0.14 -4.02 24.26
CA TYR A 176 1.14 -3.15 24.86
C TYR A 176 0.50 -2.17 25.87
N TYR A 177 -0.58 -1.48 25.48
CA TYR A 177 -1.31 -0.57 26.36
C TYR A 177 -1.86 -1.28 27.61
N ASN A 178 -2.44 -2.45 27.46
CA ASN A 178 -2.98 -3.23 28.58
C ASN A 178 -1.87 -3.62 29.57
N ARG A 179 -0.68 -4.02 29.09
CA ARG A 179 0.46 -4.33 29.98
C ARG A 179 0.99 -3.10 30.70
N LEU A 180 1.02 -1.94 30.04
CA LEU A 180 1.45 -0.69 30.64
C LEU A 180 0.47 -0.23 31.73
N ALA A 181 -0.83 -0.26 31.45
CA ALA A 181 -1.88 0.07 32.42
C ALA A 181 -1.78 -0.82 33.67
N ALA A 182 -1.66 -2.14 33.49
CA ALA A 182 -1.53 -3.09 34.60
C ALA A 182 -0.27 -2.82 35.47
N ARG A 183 0.83 -2.37 34.88
CA ARG A 183 2.04 -1.96 35.64
C ARG A 183 1.81 -0.71 36.46
N LEU A 184 1.19 0.31 35.84
CA LEU A 184 0.88 1.57 36.52
C LEU A 184 -0.10 1.37 37.71
N ASP A 185 -1.09 0.49 37.51
CA ASP A 185 -2.03 0.13 38.60
C ASP A 185 -1.34 -0.58 39.76
N ALA A 186 -0.39 -1.49 39.44
CA ALA A 186 0.39 -2.20 40.45
C ALA A 186 1.33 -1.27 41.27
N GLU A 187 1.89 -0.25 40.64
CA GLU A 187 2.76 0.75 41.31
C GLU A 187 1.97 1.73 42.18
N ASN A 188 0.68 1.98 41.85
CA ASN A 188 -0.18 2.87 42.67
C ASN A 188 -0.80 2.16 43.89
N LEU A 189 -0.62 0.85 44.06
CA LEU A 189 -1.13 0.04 45.18
C LEU A 189 -0.06 -0.25 46.24
N THR A 190 1.15 0.22 46.06
CA THR A 190 2.29 0.13 47.00
C THR A 190 2.64 1.49 47.60
#